data_387588db565b288864b00f24013462fd
#
_entry.id   387588db565b288864b00f24013462fd
#
_cell.length_a   1.000
_cell.length_b   1.000
_cell.length_c   1.000
_cell.angle_alpha   90.00
_cell.angle_beta   90.00
_cell.angle_gamma   90.00
#
_symmetry.space_group_name_H-M   'P 1'
#
loop_
_entity.id
_entity.type
_entity.pdbx_description
1 polymer ?
#
loop_
_entity_poly.entity_id
_entity_poly.type
_entity_poly.pdbx_seq_one_letter_code
_entity_poly.pdbx_strand_id
1 'polypeptide(L)'
;MANATTYRTCPRSGLQFEDQAEKLMKANAFVAVVWLLIGGLLAIGVVLTRWPALRWLEADTFYMVLTAHGINMLIFWIIFFEVAVLYFASSTLLRCRLATPRLAWLAFALMVIGSVVNNIAVFRGSS
;
A
#
# COMPACT_ATOMS: atom_id res chain seq x y z
N MET A 1 -33.06 4.40 2.40
CA MET A 1 -32.91 3.16 3.20
C MET A 1 -31.53 3.18 3.84
N ALA A 2 -31.45 3.46 5.14
CA ALA A 2 -30.20 3.44 5.90
C ALA A 2 -29.77 1.97 6.03
N ASN A 3 -28.70 1.59 5.33
CA ASN A 3 -28.06 0.29 5.54
C ASN A 3 -27.67 0.20 7.02
N ALA A 4 -28.25 -0.76 7.72
CA ALA A 4 -27.87 -1.08 9.08
C ALA A 4 -26.36 -1.40 9.06
N THR A 5 -25.55 -0.53 9.63
CA THR A 5 -24.11 -0.73 9.74
C THR A 5 -23.89 -1.86 10.73
N THR A 6 -23.36 -2.95 10.23
CA THR A 6 -23.04 -4.11 11.05
C THR A 6 -21.67 -3.89 11.67
N TYR A 7 -21.63 -3.76 12.99
CA TYR A 7 -20.39 -3.81 13.75
C TYR A 7 -20.06 -5.26 14.07
N ARG A 8 -18.82 -5.64 13.80
CA ARG A 8 -18.28 -6.95 14.17
C ARG A 8 -17.38 -6.81 15.38
N THR A 9 -17.61 -7.63 16.39
CA THR A 9 -16.71 -7.71 17.55
C THR A 9 -15.67 -8.82 17.29
N CYS A 10 -14.39 -8.47 17.41
CA CYS A 10 -13.32 -9.46 17.31
C CYS A 10 -13.34 -10.35 18.56
N PRO A 11 -13.50 -11.67 18.43
CA PRO A 11 -13.60 -12.57 19.60
C PRO A 11 -12.32 -12.65 20.42
N ARG A 12 -11.18 -12.26 19.85
CA ARG A 12 -9.86 -12.33 20.50
C ARG A 12 -9.49 -11.06 21.24
N SER A 13 -9.86 -9.89 20.74
CA SER A 13 -9.49 -8.59 21.31
C SER A 13 -10.66 -7.83 21.92
N GLY A 14 -11.90 -8.25 21.69
CA GLY A 14 -13.12 -7.53 22.10
C GLY A 14 -13.36 -6.21 21.35
N LEU A 15 -12.47 -5.83 20.40
CA LEU A 15 -12.60 -4.60 19.62
C LEU A 15 -13.77 -4.68 18.64
N GLN A 16 -14.49 -3.57 18.51
CA GLN A 16 -15.58 -3.43 17.56
C GLN A 16 -15.08 -2.73 16.30
N PHE A 17 -15.38 -3.33 15.15
CA PHE A 17 -15.04 -2.79 13.83
C PHE A 17 -16.32 -2.55 13.02
N GLU A 18 -16.37 -1.42 12.33
CA GLU A 18 -17.37 -1.23 11.28
C GLU A 18 -16.96 -2.05 10.05
N ASP A 19 -17.91 -2.80 9.47
CA ASP A 19 -17.64 -3.76 8.39
C ASP A 19 -16.94 -3.14 7.17
N GLN A 20 -17.35 -1.94 6.74
CA GLN A 20 -16.72 -1.27 5.58
C GLN A 20 -15.33 -0.73 5.90
N ALA A 21 -15.12 -0.17 7.08
CA ALA A 21 -13.81 0.28 7.52
C ALA A 21 -12.84 -0.91 7.68
N GLU A 22 -13.30 -2.05 8.19
CA GLU A 22 -12.48 -3.26 8.30
C GLU A 22 -12.05 -3.79 6.93
N LYS A 23 -12.94 -3.79 5.93
CA LYS A 23 -12.61 -4.21 4.57
C LYS A 23 -11.58 -3.29 3.93
N LEU A 24 -11.76 -1.98 4.05
CA LEU A 24 -10.82 -0.98 3.53
C LEU A 24 -9.47 -1.04 4.24
N MET A 25 -9.46 -1.22 5.57
CA MET A 25 -8.23 -1.43 6.35
C MET A 25 -7.46 -2.64 5.82
N LYS A 26 -8.13 -3.78 5.66
CA LYS A 26 -7.50 -5.02 5.14
C LYS A 26 -7.01 -4.85 3.71
N ALA A 27 -7.79 -4.21 2.84
CA ALA A 27 -7.40 -3.96 1.45
C ALA A 27 -6.15 -3.08 1.37
N ASN A 28 -6.11 -1.98 2.10
CA ASN A 28 -4.95 -1.09 2.15
C ASN A 28 -3.73 -1.80 2.76
N ALA A 29 -3.89 -2.53 3.87
CA ALA A 29 -2.81 -3.28 4.49
C ALA A 29 -2.24 -4.36 3.54
N PHE A 30 -3.10 -5.05 2.80
CA PHE A 30 -2.67 -6.04 1.80
C PHE A 30 -1.84 -5.39 0.70
N VAL A 31 -2.31 -4.29 0.12
CA VAL A 31 -1.58 -3.56 -0.93
C VAL A 31 -0.27 -2.99 -0.40
N ALA A 32 -0.24 -2.49 0.85
CA ALA A 32 0.99 -2.04 1.49
C ALA A 32 2.05 -3.16 1.54
N VAL A 33 1.64 -4.36 1.98
CA VAL A 33 2.55 -5.53 2.03
C VAL A 33 3.03 -5.94 0.64
N VAL A 34 2.18 -5.86 -0.39
CA VAL A 34 2.58 -6.14 -1.78
C VAL A 34 3.65 -5.15 -2.25
N TRP A 35 3.46 -3.84 -2.02
CA TRP A 35 4.46 -2.84 -2.40
C TRP A 35 5.75 -2.97 -1.60
N LEU A 36 5.66 -3.31 -0.31
CA LEU A 36 6.83 -3.61 0.53
C LEU A 36 7.61 -4.80 -0.02
N LEU A 37 6.93 -5.87 -0.42
CA LEU A 37 7.56 -7.06 -1.01
C LEU A 37 8.26 -6.72 -2.34
N ILE A 38 7.57 -6.00 -3.24
CA ILE A 38 8.13 -5.56 -4.52
C ILE A 38 9.38 -4.69 -4.27
N GLY A 39 9.27 -3.69 -3.40
CA GLY A 39 10.39 -2.83 -3.03
C GLY A 39 11.56 -3.61 -2.44
N GLY A 40 11.29 -4.59 -1.58
CA GLY A 40 12.30 -5.48 -0.99
C GLY A 40 13.02 -6.35 -2.02
N LEU A 41 12.28 -6.91 -3.00
CA LEU A 41 12.89 -7.67 -4.09
C LEU A 41 13.77 -6.80 -4.98
N LEU A 42 13.34 -5.56 -5.28
CA LEU A 42 14.15 -4.60 -6.03
C LEU A 42 15.42 -4.20 -5.26
N ALA A 43 15.39 -4.15 -3.92
CA ALA A 43 16.56 -3.91 -3.09
C ALA A 43 17.67 -4.95 -3.31
N ILE A 44 17.29 -6.22 -3.50
CA ILE A 44 18.25 -7.29 -3.80
C ILE A 44 18.99 -6.98 -5.10
N GLY A 45 18.27 -6.55 -6.15
CA GLY A 45 18.86 -6.12 -7.41
C GLY A 45 19.84 -4.97 -7.24
N VAL A 46 19.50 -3.97 -6.43
CA VAL A 46 20.37 -2.83 -6.11
C VAL A 46 21.65 -3.29 -5.40
N VAL A 47 21.53 -4.15 -4.39
CA VAL A 47 22.68 -4.65 -3.62
C VAL A 47 23.62 -5.50 -4.48
N LEU A 48 23.08 -6.43 -5.25
CA LEU A 48 23.86 -7.32 -6.12
C LEU A 48 24.59 -6.54 -7.22
N THR A 49 24.00 -5.46 -7.73
CA THR A 49 24.65 -4.59 -8.73
C THR A 49 25.77 -3.76 -8.12
N ARG A 50 25.64 -3.33 -6.87
CA ARG A 50 26.69 -2.59 -6.15
C ARG A 50 27.85 -3.46 -5.68
N TRP A 51 27.66 -4.77 -5.66
CA TRP A 51 28.72 -5.69 -5.30
C TRP A 51 29.78 -5.77 -6.42
N PRO A 52 31.04 -5.39 -6.16
CA PRO A 52 32.07 -5.25 -7.20
C PRO A 52 32.33 -6.52 -8.02
N ALA A 53 32.13 -7.70 -7.39
CA ALA A 53 32.34 -8.99 -8.03
C ALA A 53 31.22 -9.40 -9.00
N LEU A 54 30.02 -8.84 -8.85
CA LEU A 54 28.86 -9.31 -9.63
C LEU A 54 28.41 -8.30 -10.69
N ARG A 55 28.29 -7.01 -10.35
CA ARG A 55 27.84 -5.92 -11.24
C ARG A 55 26.68 -6.33 -12.17
N TRP A 56 25.58 -6.80 -11.56
CA TRP A 56 24.55 -7.54 -12.26
C TRP A 56 23.76 -6.73 -13.31
N LEU A 57 23.45 -5.46 -13.02
CA LEU A 57 22.65 -4.61 -13.92
C LEU A 57 23.53 -3.55 -14.58
N GLU A 58 23.20 -3.23 -15.84
CA GLU A 58 23.77 -2.06 -16.53
C GLU A 58 23.28 -0.76 -15.90
N ALA A 59 24.01 0.34 -16.14
CA ALA A 59 23.77 1.61 -15.46
C ALA A 59 22.33 2.11 -15.58
N ASP A 60 21.75 2.12 -16.78
CA ASP A 60 20.39 2.61 -17.01
C ASP A 60 19.35 1.75 -16.27
N THR A 61 19.47 0.43 -16.37
CA THR A 61 18.59 -0.51 -15.66
C THR A 61 18.76 -0.38 -14.14
N PHE A 62 19.99 -0.19 -13.67
CA PHE A 62 20.26 0.03 -12.25
C PHE A 62 19.53 1.25 -11.71
N TYR A 63 19.57 2.39 -12.42
CA TYR A 63 18.87 3.59 -11.99
C TYR A 63 17.34 3.43 -12.00
N MET A 64 16.78 2.73 -12.98
CA MET A 64 15.34 2.40 -12.97
C MET A 64 14.95 1.54 -11.76
N VAL A 65 15.72 0.48 -11.49
CA VAL A 65 15.49 -0.40 -10.33
C VAL A 65 15.67 0.35 -9.01
N LEU A 66 16.69 1.20 -8.90
CA LEU A 66 16.93 2.04 -7.72
C LEU A 66 15.77 3.01 -7.47
N THR A 67 15.27 3.66 -8.53
CA THR A 67 14.13 4.58 -8.45
C THR A 67 12.86 3.84 -8.04
N ALA A 68 12.56 2.72 -8.69
CA ALA A 68 11.41 1.90 -8.35
C ALA A 68 11.49 1.38 -6.91
N HIS A 69 12.66 0.90 -6.46
CA HIS A 69 12.91 0.52 -5.08
C HIS A 69 12.60 1.67 -4.12
N GLY A 70 13.17 2.85 -4.36
CA GLY A 70 12.98 4.02 -3.50
C GLY A 70 11.52 4.44 -3.40
N ILE A 71 10.81 4.54 -4.52
CA ILE A 71 9.39 4.93 -4.54
C ILE A 71 8.52 3.90 -3.81
N ASN A 72 8.73 2.61 -4.03
CA ASN A 72 7.96 1.57 -3.37
C ASN A 72 8.22 1.50 -1.87
N MET A 73 9.49 1.72 -1.43
CA MET A 73 9.89 1.65 -0.03
C MET A 73 9.62 2.92 0.77
N LEU A 74 9.64 4.10 0.14
CA LEU A 74 9.49 5.37 0.85
C LEU A 74 8.11 6.00 0.68
N ILE A 75 7.34 5.59 -0.32
CA ILE A 75 6.07 6.22 -0.64
C ILE A 75 4.93 5.20 -0.58
N PHE A 76 4.90 4.22 -1.48
CA PHE A 76 3.67 3.45 -1.68
C PHE A 76 3.30 2.57 -0.48
N TRP A 77 4.22 1.74 0.04
CA TRP A 77 3.84 0.91 1.17
C TRP A 77 3.47 1.73 2.40
N ILE A 78 4.16 2.87 2.64
CA ILE A 78 3.89 3.74 3.79
C ILE A 78 2.50 4.35 3.67
N ILE A 79 2.16 4.96 2.53
CA ILE A 79 0.86 5.61 2.33
C ILE A 79 -0.29 4.60 2.51
N PHE A 80 -0.21 3.42 1.88
CA PHE A 80 -1.26 2.41 2.04
C PHE A 80 -1.34 1.90 3.48
N PHE A 81 -0.21 1.74 4.16
CA PHE A 81 -0.18 1.34 5.56
C PHE A 81 -0.77 2.41 6.48
N GLU A 82 -0.43 3.68 6.30
CA GLU A 82 -0.99 4.81 7.05
C GLU A 82 -2.50 4.90 6.88
N VAL A 83 -3.01 4.76 5.66
CA VAL A 83 -4.46 4.74 5.40
C VAL A 83 -5.13 3.56 6.10
N ALA A 84 -4.51 2.38 6.13
CA ALA A 84 -5.01 1.24 6.89
C ALA A 84 -5.08 1.53 8.38
N VAL A 85 -4.05 2.16 8.95
CA VAL A 85 -4.01 2.58 10.36
C VAL A 85 -5.07 3.64 10.67
N LEU A 86 -5.31 4.59 9.76
CA LEU A 86 -6.37 5.60 9.91
C LEU A 86 -7.76 4.96 9.95
N TYR A 87 -8.05 3.97 9.08
CA TYR A 87 -9.31 3.23 9.15
C TYR A 87 -9.44 2.43 10.46
N PHE A 88 -8.35 1.82 10.92
CA PHE A 88 -8.32 1.16 12.22
C PHE A 88 -8.63 2.14 13.35
N ALA A 89 -7.90 3.24 13.44
CA ALA A 89 -8.04 4.21 14.51
C ALA A 89 -9.44 4.85 14.53
N SER A 90 -9.95 5.27 13.37
CA SER A 90 -11.28 5.89 13.28
C SER A 90 -12.40 4.91 13.66
N SER A 91 -12.31 3.68 13.22
CA SER A 91 -13.35 2.65 13.48
C SER A 91 -13.32 2.16 14.93
N THR A 92 -12.13 1.87 15.48
CA THR A 92 -12.00 1.20 16.78
C THR A 92 -11.82 2.15 17.94
N LEU A 93 -10.96 3.16 17.79
CA LEU A 93 -10.63 4.08 18.89
C LEU A 93 -11.65 5.21 18.98
N LEU A 94 -12.00 5.82 17.85
CA LEU A 94 -12.94 6.93 17.81
C LEU A 94 -14.40 6.46 17.65
N ARG A 95 -14.63 5.17 17.39
CA ARG A 95 -15.97 4.58 17.12
C ARG A 95 -16.75 5.36 16.06
N CYS A 96 -16.04 5.96 15.11
CA CYS A 96 -16.63 6.69 14.00
C CYS A 96 -17.03 5.75 12.87
N ARG A 97 -18.17 6.09 12.25
CA ARG A 97 -18.68 5.38 11.06
C ARG A 97 -18.12 6.01 9.81
N LEU A 98 -17.86 5.21 8.79
CA LEU A 98 -17.48 5.70 7.48
C LEU A 98 -18.68 6.41 6.81
N ALA A 99 -18.57 7.73 6.60
CA ALA A 99 -19.68 8.54 6.07
C ALA A 99 -20.04 8.16 4.63
N THR A 100 -19.03 7.92 3.78
CA THR A 100 -19.19 7.66 2.35
C THR A 100 -18.35 6.47 1.88
N PRO A 101 -18.79 5.22 2.12
CA PRO A 101 -18.01 4.03 1.76
C PRO A 101 -17.66 3.94 0.26
N ARG A 102 -18.58 4.39 -0.62
CA ARG A 102 -18.33 4.39 -2.08
C ARG A 102 -17.18 5.29 -2.48
N LEU A 103 -17.08 6.48 -1.87
CA LEU A 103 -15.98 7.41 -2.14
C LEU A 103 -14.65 6.86 -1.63
N ALA A 104 -14.66 6.20 -0.46
CA ALA A 104 -13.48 5.57 0.10
C ALA A 104 -12.94 4.43 -0.78
N TRP A 105 -13.83 3.59 -1.34
CA TRP A 105 -13.45 2.57 -2.31
C TRP A 105 -12.95 3.14 -3.62
N LEU A 106 -13.55 4.24 -4.12
CA LEU A 106 -13.06 4.95 -5.30
C LEU A 106 -11.65 5.51 -5.06
N ALA A 107 -11.43 6.15 -3.91
CA ALA A 107 -10.11 6.67 -3.54
C ALA A 107 -9.06 5.54 -3.47
N PHE A 108 -9.39 4.41 -2.85
CA PHE A 108 -8.54 3.23 -2.82
C PHE A 108 -8.19 2.74 -4.24
N ALA A 109 -9.17 2.61 -5.12
CA ALA A 109 -8.96 2.18 -6.50
C ALA A 109 -8.03 3.15 -7.27
N LEU A 110 -8.25 4.46 -7.12
CA LEU A 110 -7.40 5.49 -7.74
C LEU A 110 -5.96 5.46 -7.21
N MET A 111 -5.78 5.23 -5.92
CA MET A 111 -4.44 5.06 -5.31
C MET A 111 -3.72 3.84 -5.87
N VAL A 112 -4.41 2.69 -6.00
CA VAL A 112 -3.83 1.47 -6.58
C VAL A 112 -3.46 1.70 -8.05
N ILE A 113 -4.37 2.26 -8.85
CA ILE A 113 -4.11 2.56 -10.26
C ILE A 113 -2.91 3.52 -10.39
N GLY A 114 -2.88 4.60 -9.61
CA GLY A 114 -1.79 5.57 -9.62
C GLY A 114 -0.44 4.95 -9.28
N SER A 115 -0.39 4.08 -8.28
CA SER A 115 0.85 3.41 -7.90
C SER A 115 1.35 2.44 -8.97
N VAL A 116 0.45 1.70 -9.62
CA VAL A 116 0.80 0.79 -10.74
C VAL A 116 1.28 1.58 -11.95
N VAL A 117 0.56 2.62 -12.35
CA VAL A 117 0.93 3.49 -13.50
C VAL A 117 2.30 4.13 -13.26
N ASN A 118 2.57 4.61 -12.04
CA ASN A 118 3.87 5.18 -11.70
C ASN A 118 5.00 4.15 -11.87
N ASN A 119 4.84 2.93 -11.36
CA ASN A 119 5.85 1.88 -11.53
C ASN A 119 6.07 1.53 -13.02
N ILE A 120 4.99 1.43 -13.81
CA ILE A 120 5.10 1.20 -15.26
C ILE A 120 5.88 2.34 -15.93
N ALA A 121 5.62 3.60 -15.57
CA ALA A 121 6.31 4.76 -16.13
C ALA A 121 7.82 4.71 -15.81
N VAL A 122 8.19 4.39 -14.56
CA VAL A 122 9.60 4.24 -14.17
C VAL A 122 10.30 3.18 -15.00
N PHE A 123 9.70 1.99 -15.16
CA PHE A 123 10.31 0.90 -15.94
C PHE A 123 10.31 1.14 -17.45
N ARG A 124 9.49 2.07 -17.96
CA ARG A 124 9.57 2.52 -19.36
C ARG A 124 10.62 3.59 -19.60
N GLY A 125 11.29 4.07 -18.56
CA GLY A 125 12.27 5.15 -18.66
C GLY A 125 11.65 6.51 -19.02
N SER A 126 10.34 6.67 -18.85
CA SER A 126 9.68 7.95 -19.01
C SER A 126 9.87 8.78 -17.75
N SER A 127 10.95 9.54 -17.74
CA SER A 127 11.21 10.60 -16.76
C SER A 127 10.72 11.93 -17.29
#